data_83e7d3ce164522131ca01011e5ee35ff
#
_entry.id   83e7d3ce164522131ca01011e5ee35ff
#
_cell.length_a   1.000
_cell.length_b   1.000
_cell.length_c   1.000
_cell.angle_alpha   90.00
_cell.angle_beta   90.00
_cell.angle_gamma   90.00
#
_symmetry.space_group_name_H-M   'P 1'
#
loop_
_entity.id
_entity.type
_entity.pdbx_description
1 polymer ?
#
loop_
_entity_poly.entity_id
_entity_poly.type
_entity_poly.pdbx_seq_one_letter_code
_entity_poly.pdbx_strand_id
1 'polypeptide(L)'
;MELNIQPTLENEKVILYPLREEDFEDLYAVASDPKIWEQHPSKDRWKKEAFKIFFDGAMQSKGAFKIIEKATGDTIGSTRFYDYNAKESSIFIGYTFYATKYWGKGINVMVNALLFDYIFQFLAKVNFHIGADNIRSQISHNRLGISKIAEEEVTYFGEKPQLNFIYEISKEKWKAINNNVNI
;
A
#
# COMPACT_ATOMS: atom_id res chain seq x y z
N MET A 1 15.20 19.14 -3.07
CA MET A 1 14.92 17.85 -3.79
C MET A 1 13.42 17.84 -4.04
N GLU A 2 12.96 17.59 -5.25
CA GLU A 2 11.54 17.55 -5.60
C GLU A 2 10.95 16.20 -5.22
N LEU A 3 9.71 16.16 -4.72
CA LEU A 3 9.04 14.92 -4.36
C LEU A 3 8.68 14.12 -5.62
N ASN A 4 9.28 12.95 -5.77
CA ASN A 4 8.87 11.94 -6.73
C ASN A 4 8.02 10.88 -6.01
N ILE A 5 6.74 10.73 -6.34
CA ILE A 5 5.87 9.74 -5.70
C ILE A 5 5.96 8.35 -6.33
N GLN A 6 6.89 8.14 -7.29
CA GLN A 6 7.09 6.85 -7.96
C GLN A 6 8.58 6.53 -8.19
N PRO A 7 9.43 6.60 -7.14
CA PRO A 7 10.83 6.19 -7.25
C PRO A 7 10.95 4.66 -7.29
N THR A 8 12.10 4.14 -7.73
CA THR A 8 12.46 2.75 -7.40
C THR A 8 12.98 2.71 -5.98
N LEU A 9 12.42 1.82 -5.15
CA LEU A 9 12.83 1.61 -3.76
C LEU A 9 13.19 0.15 -3.56
N GLU A 10 14.22 -0.11 -2.76
CA GLU A 10 14.64 -1.49 -2.50
C GLU A 10 15.29 -1.67 -1.12
N ASN A 11 15.22 -2.90 -0.63
CA ASN A 11 16.03 -3.39 0.47
C ASN A 11 16.63 -4.76 0.11
N GLU A 12 17.12 -5.50 1.10
CA GLU A 12 17.71 -6.83 0.86
C GLU A 12 16.75 -7.89 0.31
N LYS A 13 15.43 -7.73 0.50
CA LYS A 13 14.42 -8.75 0.17
C LYS A 13 13.47 -8.37 -0.96
N VAL A 14 13.12 -7.10 -1.07
CA VAL A 14 12.12 -6.65 -2.06
C VAL A 14 12.60 -5.44 -2.84
N ILE A 15 12.07 -5.31 -4.06
CA ILE A 15 12.17 -4.12 -4.89
C ILE A 15 10.76 -3.63 -5.22
N LEU A 16 10.54 -2.33 -5.11
CA LEU A 16 9.36 -1.62 -5.56
C LEU A 16 9.71 -0.88 -6.84
N TYR A 17 9.20 -1.34 -7.97
CA TYR A 17 9.35 -0.66 -9.24
C TYR A 17 8.12 0.20 -9.55
N PRO A 18 8.29 1.39 -10.17
CA PRO A 18 7.20 2.12 -10.79
C PRO A 18 6.36 1.18 -11.66
N LEU A 19 5.04 1.17 -11.42
CA LEU A 19 4.11 0.33 -12.18
C LEU A 19 4.04 0.78 -13.64
N ARG A 20 4.02 -0.18 -14.57
CA ARG A 20 3.93 0.02 -16.02
C ARG A 20 2.76 -0.76 -16.62
N GLU A 21 2.32 -0.39 -17.80
CA GLU A 21 1.20 -1.07 -18.49
C GLU A 21 1.51 -2.55 -18.75
N GLU A 22 2.74 -2.87 -19.10
CA GLU A 22 3.19 -4.26 -19.33
C GLU A 22 3.12 -5.16 -18.10
N ASP A 23 3.01 -4.59 -16.89
CA ASP A 23 2.95 -5.34 -15.62
C ASP A 23 1.57 -5.93 -15.32
N PHE A 24 0.56 -5.68 -16.15
CA PHE A 24 -0.81 -6.09 -15.90
C PHE A 24 -0.97 -7.59 -15.66
N GLU A 25 -0.46 -8.43 -16.55
CA GLU A 25 -0.65 -9.88 -16.47
C GLU A 25 0.11 -10.48 -15.27
N ASP A 26 1.32 -9.98 -14.96
CA ASP A 26 2.10 -10.40 -13.79
C ASP A 26 1.36 -10.10 -12.48
N LEU A 27 0.80 -8.89 -12.37
CA LEU A 27 0.02 -8.50 -11.19
C LEU A 27 -1.32 -9.20 -11.13
N TYR A 28 -1.98 -9.41 -12.27
CA TYR A 28 -3.24 -10.15 -12.31
C TYR A 28 -3.04 -11.61 -11.89
N ALA A 29 -1.96 -12.25 -12.28
CA ALA A 29 -1.64 -13.60 -11.84
C ALA A 29 -1.60 -13.70 -10.30
N VAL A 30 -1.08 -12.68 -9.61
CA VAL A 30 -1.13 -12.59 -8.13
C VAL A 30 -2.55 -12.28 -7.64
N ALA A 31 -3.19 -11.27 -8.23
CA ALA A 31 -4.48 -10.74 -7.78
C ALA A 31 -5.66 -11.68 -8.03
N SER A 32 -5.52 -12.68 -8.92
CA SER A 32 -6.56 -13.65 -9.27
C SER A 32 -6.91 -14.62 -8.13
N ASP A 33 -6.13 -14.67 -7.04
CA ASP A 33 -6.48 -15.44 -5.83
C ASP A 33 -7.58 -14.70 -5.04
N PRO A 34 -8.83 -15.23 -4.97
CA PRO A 34 -9.93 -14.58 -4.27
C PRO A 34 -9.67 -14.38 -2.78
N LYS A 35 -8.80 -15.17 -2.15
CA LYS A 35 -8.43 -15.04 -0.73
C LYS A 35 -7.84 -13.66 -0.40
N ILE A 36 -7.15 -13.04 -1.36
CA ILE A 36 -6.57 -11.71 -1.17
C ILE A 36 -7.67 -10.69 -0.82
N TRP A 37 -8.84 -10.82 -1.43
CA TRP A 37 -9.92 -9.84 -1.40
C TRP A 37 -11.05 -10.13 -0.40
N GLU A 38 -11.02 -11.28 0.30
CA GLU A 38 -12.10 -11.71 1.22
C GLU A 38 -12.50 -10.63 2.25
N GLN A 39 -11.53 -9.92 2.81
CA GLN A 39 -11.76 -8.86 3.80
C GLN A 39 -11.64 -7.44 3.21
N HIS A 40 -11.43 -7.36 1.90
CA HIS A 40 -11.34 -6.08 1.21
C HIS A 40 -12.75 -5.55 0.91
N PRO A 41 -12.99 -4.21 0.95
CA PRO A 41 -14.26 -3.65 0.51
C PRO A 41 -14.72 -4.14 -0.86
N SER A 42 -13.80 -4.26 -1.82
CA SER A 42 -14.06 -4.72 -3.19
C SER A 42 -13.65 -6.19 -3.35
N LYS A 43 -14.56 -7.08 -3.00
CA LYS A 43 -14.31 -8.52 -2.94
C LYS A 43 -14.11 -9.17 -4.31
N ASP A 44 -14.55 -8.53 -5.39
CA ASP A 44 -14.54 -9.08 -6.76
C ASP A 44 -13.26 -8.77 -7.56
N ARG A 45 -12.26 -8.13 -6.97
CA ARG A 45 -11.01 -7.74 -7.66
C ARG A 45 -10.16 -8.90 -8.17
N TRP A 46 -10.46 -10.13 -7.76
CA TRP A 46 -9.87 -11.34 -8.36
C TRP A 46 -10.37 -11.64 -9.79
N LYS A 47 -11.52 -11.05 -10.19
CA LYS A 47 -12.04 -11.13 -11.56
C LYS A 47 -11.27 -10.17 -12.46
N LYS A 48 -10.92 -10.62 -13.67
CA LYS A 48 -10.04 -9.86 -14.58
C LYS A 48 -10.59 -8.48 -14.91
N GLU A 49 -11.89 -8.35 -15.11
CA GLU A 49 -12.57 -7.09 -15.43
C GLU A 49 -12.51 -6.11 -14.25
N ALA A 50 -12.75 -6.57 -13.03
CA ALA A 50 -12.66 -5.75 -11.84
C ALA A 50 -11.21 -5.37 -11.53
N PHE A 51 -10.27 -6.29 -11.74
CA PHE A 51 -8.84 -5.99 -11.60
C PHE A 51 -8.36 -4.99 -12.65
N LYS A 52 -8.90 -5.03 -13.88
CA LYS A 52 -8.59 -4.03 -14.91
C LYS A 52 -8.93 -2.61 -14.44
N ILE A 53 -10.10 -2.41 -13.84
CA ILE A 53 -10.51 -1.11 -13.27
C ILE A 53 -9.53 -0.66 -12.17
N PHE A 54 -9.17 -1.60 -11.27
CA PHE A 54 -8.18 -1.34 -10.22
C PHE A 54 -6.81 -0.95 -10.80
N PHE A 55 -6.34 -1.65 -11.83
CA PHE A 55 -5.07 -1.40 -12.50
C PHE A 55 -5.08 -0.06 -13.25
N ASP A 56 -6.16 0.27 -13.96
CA ASP A 56 -6.30 1.56 -14.64
C ASP A 56 -6.23 2.73 -13.66
N GLY A 57 -6.90 2.61 -12.50
CA GLY A 57 -6.76 3.58 -11.42
C GLY A 57 -5.34 3.65 -10.85
N ALA A 58 -4.60 2.52 -10.84
CA ALA A 58 -3.21 2.51 -10.45
C ALA A 58 -2.33 3.29 -11.42
N MET A 59 -2.51 3.08 -12.72
CA MET A 59 -1.77 3.81 -13.77
C MET A 59 -2.06 5.31 -13.74
N GLN A 60 -3.33 5.68 -13.57
CA GLN A 60 -3.74 7.10 -13.50
C GLN A 60 -3.18 7.83 -12.27
N SER A 61 -3.00 7.13 -11.16
CA SER A 61 -2.46 7.71 -9.91
C SER A 61 -1.02 8.18 -10.03
N LYS A 62 -0.23 7.60 -10.96
CA LYS A 62 1.23 7.83 -11.12
C LYS A 62 2.02 7.66 -9.82
N GLY A 63 1.49 6.86 -8.89
CA GLY A 63 2.11 6.58 -7.59
C GLY A 63 2.17 5.10 -7.24
N ALA A 64 1.78 4.21 -8.19
CA ALA A 64 1.68 2.78 -7.95
C ALA A 64 3.00 2.04 -8.22
N PHE A 65 3.22 0.95 -7.47
CA PHE A 65 4.41 0.11 -7.57
C PHE A 65 4.04 -1.35 -7.78
N LYS A 66 4.84 -2.02 -8.61
CA LYS A 66 4.97 -3.48 -8.62
C LYS A 66 6.02 -3.88 -7.58
N ILE A 67 5.70 -4.87 -6.75
CA ILE A 67 6.58 -5.38 -5.70
C ILE A 67 7.15 -6.72 -6.16
N ILE A 68 8.48 -6.83 -6.15
CA ILE A 68 9.22 -8.03 -6.57
C ILE A 68 10.01 -8.57 -5.38
N GLU A 69 9.99 -9.88 -5.18
CA GLU A 69 10.91 -10.58 -4.27
C GLU A 69 12.26 -10.76 -4.96
N LYS A 70 13.33 -10.25 -4.34
CA LYS A 70 14.69 -10.28 -4.95
C LYS A 70 15.26 -11.69 -5.13
N ALA A 71 14.94 -12.60 -4.21
CA ALA A 71 15.49 -13.95 -4.23
C ALA A 71 15.00 -14.79 -5.42
N THR A 72 13.74 -14.60 -5.84
CA THR A 72 13.11 -15.39 -6.92
C THR A 72 12.89 -14.59 -8.20
N GLY A 73 12.85 -13.26 -8.12
CA GLY A 73 12.40 -12.38 -9.19
C GLY A 73 10.87 -12.36 -9.38
N ASP A 74 10.12 -13.02 -8.49
CA ASP A 74 8.66 -13.11 -8.59
C ASP A 74 8.00 -11.78 -8.31
N THR A 75 6.98 -11.42 -9.09
CA THR A 75 6.01 -10.40 -8.73
C THR A 75 5.16 -10.92 -7.57
N ILE A 76 5.14 -10.19 -6.45
CA ILE A 76 4.49 -10.63 -5.21
C ILE A 76 3.32 -9.75 -4.77
N GLY A 77 3.11 -8.62 -5.41
CA GLY A 77 2.02 -7.71 -5.07
C GLY A 77 2.19 -6.31 -5.62
N SER A 78 1.38 -5.41 -5.10
CA SER A 78 1.39 -3.98 -5.45
C SER A 78 1.07 -3.12 -4.24
N THR A 79 1.47 -1.86 -4.29
CA THR A 79 1.12 -0.80 -3.34
C THR A 79 1.12 0.54 -4.07
N ARG A 80 0.60 1.61 -3.43
CA ARG A 80 0.42 2.90 -4.10
C ARG A 80 0.53 4.06 -3.13
N PHE A 81 1.24 5.12 -3.55
CA PHE A 81 1.06 6.47 -3.04
C PHE A 81 -0.11 7.15 -3.79
N TYR A 82 -0.97 7.88 -3.07
CA TYR A 82 -2.09 8.61 -3.66
C TYR A 82 -2.54 9.76 -2.75
N ASP A 83 -3.40 10.64 -3.24
CA ASP A 83 -3.99 11.77 -2.50
C ASP A 83 -2.95 12.59 -1.75
N TYR A 84 -1.90 13.02 -2.48
CA TYR A 84 -0.90 13.95 -1.94
C TYR A 84 -1.53 15.29 -1.59
N ASN A 85 -1.32 15.74 -0.36
CA ASN A 85 -1.79 17.03 0.14
C ASN A 85 -0.60 17.87 0.64
N ALA A 86 -0.22 18.86 -0.17
CA ALA A 86 0.90 19.73 0.15
C ALA A 86 0.65 20.62 1.39
N LYS A 87 -0.61 21.05 1.62
CA LYS A 87 -0.98 21.91 2.75
C LYS A 87 -0.84 21.17 4.08
N GLU A 88 -1.27 19.91 4.11
CA GLU A 88 -1.19 19.04 5.29
C GLU A 88 0.16 18.32 5.39
N SER A 89 1.04 18.48 4.40
CA SER A 89 2.31 17.74 4.30
C SER A 89 2.08 16.22 4.45
N SER A 90 1.09 15.69 3.73
CA SER A 90 0.62 14.31 3.89
C SER A 90 0.42 13.61 2.55
N ILE A 91 0.44 12.29 2.58
CA ILE A 91 0.11 11.42 1.45
C ILE A 91 -0.54 10.13 1.98
N PHE A 92 -1.40 9.52 1.17
CA PHE A 92 -1.92 8.20 1.47
C PHE A 92 -1.06 7.09 0.88
N ILE A 93 -0.96 5.98 1.62
CA ILE A 93 -0.49 4.67 1.13
C ILE A 93 -1.68 3.72 1.15
N GLY A 94 -1.87 2.96 0.08
CA GLY A 94 -2.95 2.00 0.03
C GLY A 94 -2.95 1.14 -1.23
N TYR A 95 -4.13 0.55 -1.49
CA TYR A 95 -4.31 -0.39 -2.60
C TYR A 95 -3.30 -1.56 -2.55
N THR A 96 -2.83 -1.88 -1.33
CA THR A 96 -1.78 -2.86 -1.10
C THR A 96 -2.35 -4.26 -1.06
N PHE A 97 -1.77 -5.15 -1.86
CA PHE A 97 -2.03 -6.58 -1.78
C PHE A 97 -0.75 -7.39 -2.01
N TYR A 98 -0.74 -8.60 -1.48
CA TYR A 98 0.37 -9.55 -1.62
C TYR A 98 -0.16 -10.94 -1.93
N ALA A 99 0.60 -11.71 -2.70
CA ALA A 99 0.34 -13.14 -2.87
C ALA A 99 0.25 -13.84 -1.51
N THR A 100 -0.74 -14.71 -1.35
CA THR A 100 -1.07 -15.37 -0.08
C THR A 100 0.10 -16.14 0.52
N LYS A 101 0.99 -16.69 -0.32
CA LYS A 101 2.22 -17.38 0.10
C LYS A 101 3.21 -16.50 0.89
N TYR A 102 3.05 -15.16 0.83
CA TYR A 102 3.89 -14.19 1.55
C TYR A 102 3.26 -13.63 2.82
N TRP A 103 2.02 -14.01 3.13
CA TRP A 103 1.37 -13.56 4.35
C TRP A 103 2.06 -14.10 5.59
N GLY A 104 2.12 -13.30 6.64
CA GLY A 104 2.79 -13.65 7.90
C GLY A 104 4.33 -13.65 7.85
N LYS A 105 4.94 -13.35 6.69
CA LYS A 105 6.41 -13.35 6.51
C LYS A 105 7.08 -11.98 6.69
N GLY A 106 6.35 -10.99 7.21
CA GLY A 106 6.89 -9.66 7.46
C GLY A 106 7.04 -8.75 6.23
N ILE A 107 6.64 -9.20 5.03
CA ILE A 107 6.77 -8.42 3.78
C ILE A 107 6.07 -7.07 3.89
N ASN A 108 4.86 -7.02 4.44
CA ASN A 108 4.13 -5.75 4.60
C ASN A 108 4.88 -4.74 5.48
N VAL A 109 5.55 -5.22 6.55
CA VAL A 109 6.37 -4.36 7.42
C VAL A 109 7.55 -3.79 6.65
N MET A 110 8.26 -4.64 5.89
CA MET A 110 9.43 -4.22 5.10
C MET A 110 9.06 -3.24 3.99
N VAL A 111 7.96 -3.47 3.30
CA VAL A 111 7.48 -2.57 2.23
C VAL A 111 7.06 -1.22 2.83
N ASN A 112 6.30 -1.22 3.93
CA ASN A 112 5.92 0.04 4.59
C ASN A 112 7.15 0.79 5.12
N ALA A 113 8.14 0.10 5.68
CA ALA A 113 9.40 0.73 6.13
C ALA A 113 10.10 1.45 4.97
N LEU A 114 10.25 0.80 3.81
CA LEU A 114 10.81 1.44 2.60
C LEU A 114 10.04 2.69 2.19
N LEU A 115 8.71 2.60 2.17
CA LEU A 115 7.85 3.72 1.79
C LEU A 115 7.95 4.87 2.80
N PHE A 116 7.99 4.57 4.12
CA PHE A 116 8.12 5.58 5.17
C PHE A 116 9.50 6.23 5.15
N ASP A 117 10.57 5.45 5.06
CA ASP A 117 11.95 5.98 5.02
C ASP A 117 12.16 6.92 3.84
N TYR A 118 11.50 6.64 2.72
CA TYR A 118 11.52 7.51 1.57
C TYR A 118 10.65 8.76 1.77
N ILE A 119 9.35 8.56 2.05
CA ILE A 119 8.39 9.67 2.00
C ILE A 119 8.58 10.67 3.13
N PHE A 120 9.05 10.24 4.30
CA PHE A 120 9.35 11.13 5.42
C PHE A 120 10.59 12.00 5.24
N GLN A 121 11.31 11.87 4.12
CA GLN A 121 12.29 12.88 3.72
C GLN A 121 11.61 14.17 3.25
N PHE A 122 10.38 14.08 2.76
CA PHE A 122 9.63 15.15 2.11
C PHE A 122 8.40 15.60 2.91
N LEU A 123 7.69 14.67 3.55
CA LEU A 123 6.38 14.89 4.17
C LEU A 123 6.40 14.61 5.67
N ALA A 124 5.40 15.16 6.37
CA ALA A 124 5.24 15.01 7.82
C ALA A 124 4.36 13.80 8.21
N LYS A 125 3.44 13.39 7.33
CA LYS A 125 2.42 12.39 7.67
C LYS A 125 2.17 11.42 6.53
N VAL A 126 1.84 10.18 6.89
CA VAL A 126 1.31 9.15 6.01
C VAL A 126 -0.03 8.68 6.54
N ASN A 127 -1.02 8.61 5.66
CA ASN A 127 -2.37 8.18 5.95
C ASN A 127 -2.72 6.88 5.21
N PHE A 128 -3.73 6.17 5.72
CA PHE A 128 -4.26 4.94 5.12
C PHE A 128 -5.78 4.94 5.21
N HIS A 129 -6.46 4.54 4.12
CA HIS A 129 -7.84 4.13 4.17
C HIS A 129 -7.92 2.62 4.39
N ILE A 130 -8.56 2.20 5.45
CA ILE A 130 -8.73 0.78 5.78
C ILE A 130 -10.22 0.51 5.93
N GLY A 131 -10.75 -0.38 5.09
CA GLY A 131 -12.17 -0.75 5.16
C GLY A 131 -12.56 -1.18 6.58
N ALA A 132 -13.73 -0.76 7.04
CA ALA A 132 -14.20 -1.03 8.39
C ALA A 132 -14.24 -2.54 8.72
N ASP A 133 -14.50 -3.38 7.72
CA ASP A 133 -14.55 -4.85 7.87
C ASP A 133 -13.17 -5.53 7.63
N ASN A 134 -12.13 -4.78 7.27
CA ASN A 134 -10.81 -5.34 6.98
C ASN A 134 -9.96 -5.47 8.25
N ILE A 135 -10.37 -6.39 9.14
CA ILE A 135 -9.73 -6.63 10.44
C ILE A 135 -8.25 -7.01 10.29
N ARG A 136 -7.90 -7.78 9.26
CA ARG A 136 -6.50 -8.16 8.99
C ARG A 136 -5.62 -6.93 8.76
N SER A 137 -6.09 -5.98 7.96
CA SER A 137 -5.36 -4.73 7.72
C SER A 137 -5.26 -3.87 8.97
N GLN A 138 -6.34 -3.73 9.73
CA GLN A 138 -6.36 -2.98 10.99
C GLN A 138 -5.33 -3.52 11.99
N ILE A 139 -5.28 -4.85 12.19
CA ILE A 139 -4.31 -5.49 13.07
C ILE A 139 -2.88 -5.23 12.57
N SER A 140 -2.65 -5.33 11.26
CA SER A 140 -1.31 -5.09 10.67
C SER A 140 -0.82 -3.67 10.92
N HIS A 141 -1.68 -2.66 10.72
CA HIS A 141 -1.33 -1.26 10.94
C HIS A 141 -1.13 -0.94 12.43
N ASN A 142 -1.97 -1.47 13.32
CA ASN A 142 -1.80 -1.32 14.76
C ASN A 142 -0.46 -1.88 15.25
N ARG A 143 -0.01 -3.03 14.71
CA ARG A 143 1.30 -3.61 15.03
C ARG A 143 2.48 -2.74 14.58
N LEU A 144 2.31 -1.95 13.54
CA LEU A 144 3.28 -0.95 13.09
C LEU A 144 3.21 0.36 13.89
N GLY A 145 2.35 0.43 14.91
CA GLY A 145 2.15 1.64 15.71
C GLY A 145 1.35 2.73 15.01
N ILE A 146 0.71 2.43 13.87
CA ILE A 146 -0.14 3.35 13.12
C ILE A 146 -1.50 3.43 13.83
N SER A 147 -2.03 4.63 14.05
CA SER A 147 -3.24 4.83 14.87
C SER A 147 -4.43 5.25 14.04
N LYS A 148 -5.62 4.70 14.35
CA LYS A 148 -6.89 5.19 13.80
C LYS A 148 -7.15 6.60 14.32
N ILE A 149 -7.47 7.54 13.42
CA ILE A 149 -7.73 8.95 13.76
C ILE A 149 -9.13 9.41 13.37
N ALA A 150 -9.76 8.79 12.35
CA ALA A 150 -11.08 9.19 11.87
C ALA A 150 -11.78 8.03 11.13
N GLU A 151 -13.01 8.32 10.69
CA GLU A 151 -13.83 7.47 9.84
C GLU A 151 -14.41 8.32 8.72
N GLU A 152 -14.48 7.77 7.50
CA GLU A 152 -15.12 8.44 6.37
C GLU A 152 -15.65 7.43 5.33
N GLU A 153 -16.61 7.87 4.53
CA GLU A 153 -17.02 7.15 3.34
C GLU A 153 -16.07 7.47 2.19
N VAL A 154 -15.44 6.44 1.61
CA VAL A 154 -14.52 6.57 0.49
C VAL A 154 -15.12 5.93 -0.75
N THR A 155 -15.08 6.65 -1.87
CA THR A 155 -15.42 6.12 -3.18
C THR A 155 -14.12 5.84 -3.94
N TYR A 156 -13.75 4.57 -4.05
CA TYR A 156 -12.62 4.18 -4.87
C TYR A 156 -12.96 4.24 -6.36
N PHE A 157 -11.93 4.39 -7.18
CA PHE A 157 -12.09 4.46 -8.65
C PHE A 157 -12.95 3.31 -9.18
N GLY A 158 -14.09 3.65 -9.81
CA GLY A 158 -15.05 2.69 -10.37
C GLY A 158 -15.86 1.87 -9.36
N GLU A 159 -15.85 2.23 -8.07
CA GLU A 159 -16.51 1.48 -7.00
C GLU A 159 -17.59 2.31 -6.27
N LYS A 160 -18.43 1.63 -5.47
CA LYS A 160 -19.43 2.29 -4.61
C LYS A 160 -18.76 2.85 -3.35
N PRO A 161 -19.34 3.92 -2.73
CA PRO A 161 -18.89 4.43 -1.45
C PRO A 161 -18.89 3.32 -0.38
N GLN A 162 -17.86 3.30 0.46
CA GLN A 162 -17.71 2.33 1.55
C GLN A 162 -17.09 3.01 2.76
N LEU A 163 -17.54 2.59 3.97
CA LEU A 163 -16.96 3.08 5.21
C LEU A 163 -15.53 2.61 5.38
N ASN A 164 -14.65 3.56 5.58
CA ASN A 164 -13.24 3.33 5.86
C ASN A 164 -12.83 4.03 7.15
N PHE A 165 -11.87 3.44 7.84
CA PHE A 165 -11.15 4.07 8.92
C PHE A 165 -9.89 4.74 8.38
N ILE A 166 -9.63 5.98 8.82
CA ILE A 166 -8.38 6.67 8.51
C ILE A 166 -7.38 6.34 9.61
N TYR A 167 -6.25 5.80 9.21
CA TYR A 167 -5.09 5.57 10.06
C TYR A 167 -3.98 6.54 9.69
N GLU A 168 -3.22 7.02 10.68
CA GLU A 168 -2.13 7.98 10.48
C GLU A 168 -0.87 7.55 11.22
N ILE A 169 0.29 7.80 10.59
CA ILE A 169 1.60 7.80 11.24
C ILE A 169 2.35 9.08 10.89
N SER A 170 2.92 9.74 11.90
CA SER A 170 3.78 10.91 11.69
C SER A 170 5.25 10.50 11.51
N LYS A 171 6.03 11.40 10.90
CA LYS A 171 7.48 11.27 10.77
C LYS A 171 8.18 11.08 12.11
N GLU A 172 7.73 11.82 13.14
CA GLU A 172 8.30 11.74 14.51
C GLU A 172 8.04 10.36 15.10
N LYS A 173 6.81 9.84 14.95
CA LYS A 173 6.45 8.52 15.45
C LYS A 173 7.24 7.42 14.77
N TRP A 174 7.41 7.50 13.43
CA TRP A 174 8.23 6.56 12.68
C TRP A 174 9.68 6.55 13.15
N LYS A 175 10.29 7.73 13.36
CA LYS A 175 11.65 7.85 13.90
C LYS A 175 11.77 7.22 15.29
N ALA A 176 10.78 7.43 16.17
CA ALA A 176 10.77 6.84 17.51
C ALA A 176 10.71 5.30 17.47
N ILE A 177 9.91 4.73 16.56
CA ILE A 177 9.82 3.27 16.34
C ILE A 177 11.17 2.72 15.88
N ASN A 178 11.78 3.32 14.85
CA ASN A 178 13.06 2.87 14.31
C ASN A 178 14.21 2.95 15.33
N ASN A 179 14.24 3.99 16.15
CA ASN A 179 15.27 4.14 17.19
C ASN A 179 15.16 3.06 18.28
N ASN A 180 13.95 2.55 18.54
CA ASN A 180 13.71 1.51 19.54
C ASN A 180 13.97 0.08 19.01
N VAL A 181 14.09 -0.12 17.72
CA VAL A 181 14.36 -1.43 17.08
C VAL A 181 15.88 -1.67 16.93
N ASN A 182 16.72 -0.65 17.11
CA ASN A 182 18.18 -0.71 17.00
C ASN A 182 18.89 -0.89 18.35
N ILE A 183 18.26 -1.59 19.33
CA ILE A 183 18.89 -2.01 20.60
C ILE A 183 19.08 -3.52 20.61
#